data_a34570fe25ff57893642aebf1e35ace5
#
_entry.id   a34570fe25ff57893642aebf1e35ace5
#
_cell.length_a   1.000
_cell.length_b   1.000
_cell.length_c   1.000
_cell.angle_alpha   90.00
_cell.angle_beta   90.00
_cell.angle_gamma   90.00
#
_symmetry.space_group_name_H-M   'P 1'
#
loop_
_entity.id
_entity.type
_entity.pdbx_description
1 polymer ?
#
loop_
_entity_poly.entity_id
_entity_poly.type
_entity_poly.pdbx_seq_one_letter_code
_entity_poly.pdbx_strand_id
1 'polypeptide(L)'
;MSTRKMPIPQHISQEAQEFLAPAVTTTENDPAPQSTEEWLAFVKASNASYAPFVEAITDSTEVTIEKTSIAGVTVRIITPKTLPDNKQDKILVNLHGGGYVMLGGDQSIMEAVGIALAGQFKVISVDYRMPPLHPFPAAVDDGLAVYQSLLKEYGAENIALFGASAGGGLSAAVTLKARDQGLPMPACLALNTPWSDLNKIGDSYFSNHGVDPTLSSYEGWLGHMAAIYAGEAGFDHPLVSPVYADYSPGFPPCILISGTRDLLLS
;
A
#
# COMPACT_ATOMS: atom_id res chain seq x y z
N MET A 1 -30.02 -4.63 7.68
CA MET A 1 -29.48 -3.32 7.25
C MET A 1 -29.88 -3.06 5.80
N SER A 2 -30.28 -1.84 5.41
CA SER A 2 -30.62 -1.54 4.02
C SER A 2 -29.32 -1.48 3.20
N THR A 3 -29.13 -2.40 2.28
CA THR A 3 -28.04 -2.34 1.31
C THR A 3 -28.20 -1.08 0.48
N ARG A 4 -27.26 -0.16 0.59
CA ARG A 4 -27.23 1.09 -0.17
C ARG A 4 -26.80 0.76 -1.60
N LYS A 5 -27.76 0.74 -2.54
CA LYS A 5 -27.45 0.47 -3.94
C LYS A 5 -27.03 1.76 -4.62
N MET A 6 -25.75 1.82 -5.03
CA MET A 6 -25.23 2.94 -5.81
C MET A 6 -25.43 2.71 -7.32
N PRO A 7 -25.80 3.73 -8.09
CA PRO A 7 -25.88 3.59 -9.55
C PRO A 7 -24.50 3.33 -10.15
N ILE A 8 -24.44 2.43 -11.14
CA ILE A 8 -23.22 2.14 -11.88
C ILE A 8 -22.98 3.26 -12.89
N PRO A 9 -21.78 3.92 -12.89
CA PRO A 9 -21.47 4.92 -13.90
C PRO A 9 -21.47 4.32 -15.30
N GLN A 10 -22.08 5.04 -16.27
CA GLN A 10 -22.20 4.54 -17.65
C GLN A 10 -21.03 4.95 -18.56
N HIS A 11 -20.14 5.83 -18.08
CA HIS A 11 -19.01 6.37 -18.83
C HIS A 11 -17.67 5.66 -18.56
N ILE A 12 -17.71 4.57 -17.79
CA ILE A 12 -16.55 3.71 -17.52
C ILE A 12 -16.61 2.45 -18.39
N SER A 13 -15.50 1.70 -18.49
CA SER A 13 -15.45 0.46 -19.27
C SER A 13 -16.47 -0.58 -18.80
N GLN A 14 -16.79 -1.53 -19.68
CA GLN A 14 -17.73 -2.62 -19.34
C GLN A 14 -17.19 -3.45 -18.19
N GLU A 15 -15.90 -3.77 -18.17
CA GLU A 15 -15.24 -4.54 -17.10
C GLU A 15 -15.35 -3.81 -15.74
N ALA A 16 -15.17 -2.50 -15.73
CA ALA A 16 -15.34 -1.70 -14.53
C ALA A 16 -16.81 -1.64 -14.07
N GLN A 17 -17.78 -1.63 -15.00
CA GLN A 17 -19.19 -1.72 -14.66
C GLN A 17 -19.53 -3.09 -14.06
N GLU A 18 -19.01 -4.18 -14.62
CA GLU A 18 -19.17 -5.54 -14.12
C GLU A 18 -18.56 -5.71 -12.72
N PHE A 19 -17.39 -5.12 -12.46
CA PHE A 19 -16.75 -5.08 -11.15
C PHE A 19 -17.61 -4.36 -10.09
N LEU A 20 -18.30 -3.28 -10.48
CA LEU A 20 -19.15 -2.49 -9.59
C LEU A 20 -20.59 -3.03 -9.45
N ALA A 21 -20.99 -4.01 -10.27
CA ALA A 21 -22.37 -4.52 -10.30
C ALA A 21 -22.76 -5.34 -9.06
N PRO A 22 -21.89 -6.16 -8.43
CA PRO A 22 -22.25 -6.89 -7.23
C PRO A 22 -22.63 -5.97 -6.07
N ALA A 23 -23.52 -6.45 -5.21
CA ALA A 23 -23.83 -5.75 -3.98
C ALA A 23 -22.61 -5.79 -3.04
N VAL A 24 -22.29 -4.65 -2.42
CA VAL A 24 -21.24 -4.57 -1.41
C VAL A 24 -21.65 -5.33 -0.17
N THR A 25 -20.84 -6.30 0.25
CA THR A 25 -21.04 -7.05 1.51
C THR A 25 -20.09 -6.47 2.56
N THR A 26 -20.65 -6.00 3.66
CA THR A 26 -19.84 -5.47 4.77
C THR A 26 -19.29 -6.59 5.65
N THR A 27 -18.14 -6.34 6.27
CA THR A 27 -17.41 -7.29 7.13
C THR A 27 -17.53 -6.99 8.62
N GLU A 28 -18.44 -6.12 8.99
CA GLU A 28 -18.62 -5.59 10.35
C GLU A 28 -18.88 -6.64 11.43
N ASN A 29 -19.38 -7.82 11.03
CA ASN A 29 -19.64 -8.93 11.94
C ASN A 29 -18.59 -10.04 11.87
N ASP A 30 -17.57 -9.88 11.05
CA ASP A 30 -16.51 -10.88 10.93
C ASP A 30 -15.64 -10.84 12.19
N PRO A 31 -15.44 -11.98 12.86
CA PRO A 31 -14.64 -12.02 14.08
C PRO A 31 -13.17 -11.80 13.78
N ALA A 32 -12.48 -11.11 14.69
CA ALA A 32 -11.03 -11.02 14.61
C ALA A 32 -10.39 -12.39 14.88
N PRO A 33 -9.30 -12.74 14.17
CA PRO A 33 -8.46 -13.85 14.59
C PRO A 33 -7.95 -13.62 16.02
N GLN A 34 -7.97 -14.68 16.84
CA GLN A 34 -7.68 -14.61 18.28
C GLN A 34 -6.26 -15.07 18.61
N SER A 35 -5.58 -15.70 17.67
CA SER A 35 -4.21 -16.20 17.87
C SER A 35 -3.32 -15.87 16.68
N THR A 36 -2.01 -15.98 16.88
CA THR A 36 -1.01 -15.87 15.81
C THR A 36 -1.28 -16.86 14.67
N GLU A 37 -1.65 -18.09 15.01
CA GLU A 37 -1.96 -19.15 14.05
C GLU A 37 -3.17 -18.79 13.19
N GLU A 38 -4.22 -18.25 13.79
CA GLU A 38 -5.41 -17.81 13.08
C GLU A 38 -5.10 -16.64 12.15
N TRP A 39 -4.29 -15.66 12.59
CA TRP A 39 -3.82 -14.57 11.75
C TRP A 39 -2.99 -15.07 10.56
N LEU A 40 -2.06 -16.00 10.79
CA LEU A 40 -1.26 -16.59 9.70
C LEU A 40 -2.12 -17.38 8.72
N ALA A 41 -3.15 -18.09 9.20
CA ALA A 41 -4.10 -18.79 8.36
C ALA A 41 -4.93 -17.80 7.52
N PHE A 42 -5.39 -16.69 8.11
CA PHE A 42 -6.07 -15.61 7.41
C PHE A 42 -5.21 -14.99 6.31
N VAL A 43 -3.97 -14.61 6.64
CA VAL A 43 -3.01 -14.05 5.66
C VAL A 43 -2.78 -15.01 4.51
N LYS A 44 -2.57 -16.30 4.82
CA LYS A 44 -2.37 -17.33 3.79
C LYS A 44 -3.58 -17.47 2.87
N ALA A 45 -4.78 -17.52 3.42
CA ALA A 45 -6.01 -17.64 2.64
C ALA A 45 -6.25 -16.39 1.77
N SER A 46 -6.05 -15.21 2.33
CA SER A 46 -6.17 -13.94 1.62
C SER A 46 -5.16 -13.85 0.47
N ASN A 47 -3.89 -14.13 0.73
CA ASN A 47 -2.86 -14.11 -0.32
C ASN A 47 -3.15 -15.14 -1.43
N ALA A 48 -3.67 -16.33 -1.08
CA ALA A 48 -4.03 -17.35 -2.06
C ALA A 48 -5.13 -16.88 -3.04
N SER A 49 -6.04 -16.02 -2.59
CA SER A 49 -7.10 -15.47 -3.46
C SER A 49 -6.55 -14.56 -4.57
N TYR A 50 -5.38 -13.98 -4.38
CA TYR A 50 -4.69 -13.14 -5.37
C TYR A 50 -3.71 -13.91 -6.27
N ALA A 51 -3.44 -15.20 -5.98
CA ALA A 51 -2.46 -15.99 -6.73
C ALA A 51 -2.72 -16.01 -8.25
N PRO A 52 -3.97 -16.21 -8.75
CA PRO A 52 -4.23 -16.20 -10.19
C PRO A 52 -3.89 -14.86 -10.86
N PHE A 53 -4.09 -13.75 -10.13
CA PHE A 53 -3.76 -12.43 -10.63
C PHE A 53 -2.24 -12.22 -10.68
N VAL A 54 -1.52 -12.67 -9.66
CA VAL A 54 -0.05 -12.63 -9.62
C VAL A 54 0.54 -13.49 -10.73
N GLU A 55 0.03 -14.70 -10.95
CA GLU A 55 0.45 -15.58 -12.06
C GLU A 55 0.28 -14.88 -13.42
N ALA A 56 -0.88 -14.28 -13.66
CA ALA A 56 -1.13 -13.54 -14.92
C ALA A 56 -0.16 -12.36 -15.12
N ILE A 57 0.25 -11.68 -14.05
CA ILE A 57 1.23 -10.59 -14.09
C ILE A 57 2.65 -11.14 -14.34
N THR A 58 3.03 -12.23 -13.66
CA THR A 58 4.38 -12.80 -13.75
C THR A 58 4.62 -13.50 -15.09
N ASP A 59 3.59 -14.03 -15.71
CA ASP A 59 3.64 -14.59 -17.06
C ASP A 59 3.82 -13.53 -18.16
N SER A 60 3.72 -12.25 -17.78
CA SER A 60 4.00 -11.16 -18.70
C SER A 60 5.46 -11.20 -19.14
N THR A 61 5.67 -11.30 -20.43
CA THR A 61 7.01 -11.26 -21.03
C THR A 61 7.59 -9.84 -21.13
N GLU A 62 6.86 -8.83 -20.70
CA GLU A 62 7.23 -7.41 -20.86
C GLU A 62 8.04 -6.84 -19.69
N VAL A 63 8.18 -7.60 -18.59
CA VAL A 63 9.03 -7.26 -17.44
C VAL A 63 9.94 -8.43 -17.07
N THR A 64 11.04 -8.12 -16.39
CA THR A 64 11.81 -9.10 -15.61
C THR A 64 11.58 -8.82 -14.13
N ILE A 65 11.42 -9.87 -13.32
CA ILE A 65 11.22 -9.78 -11.87
C ILE A 65 12.33 -10.57 -11.19
N GLU A 66 13.17 -9.86 -10.45
CA GLU A 66 14.28 -10.47 -9.71
C GLU A 66 14.01 -10.35 -8.21
N LYS A 67 13.98 -11.49 -7.50
CA LYS A 67 13.90 -11.51 -6.04
C LYS A 67 15.31 -11.43 -5.45
N THR A 68 15.54 -10.44 -4.60
CA THR A 68 16.83 -10.22 -3.93
C THR A 68 16.65 -9.61 -2.55
N SER A 69 17.71 -9.09 -1.95
CA SER A 69 17.69 -8.41 -0.65
C SER A 69 18.44 -7.09 -0.72
N ILE A 70 17.85 -6.03 -0.17
CA ILE A 70 18.49 -4.72 0.02
C ILE A 70 18.46 -4.40 1.52
N ALA A 71 19.61 -4.13 2.10
CA ALA A 71 19.77 -3.86 3.54
C ALA A 71 19.15 -4.93 4.46
N GLY A 72 19.14 -6.21 4.02
CA GLY A 72 18.53 -7.31 4.76
C GLY A 72 17.02 -7.48 4.56
N VAL A 73 16.38 -6.58 3.84
CA VAL A 73 14.95 -6.65 3.50
C VAL A 73 14.76 -7.33 2.16
N THR A 74 13.83 -8.28 2.08
CA THR A 74 13.47 -8.92 0.79
C THR A 74 12.82 -7.88 -0.12
N VAL A 75 13.28 -7.84 -1.37
CA VAL A 75 12.71 -6.97 -2.40
C VAL A 75 12.55 -7.73 -3.71
N ARG A 76 11.68 -7.21 -4.57
CA ARG A 76 11.59 -7.62 -5.97
C ARG A 76 11.92 -6.44 -6.86
N ILE A 77 12.92 -6.62 -7.71
CA ILE A 77 13.32 -5.63 -8.71
C ILE A 77 12.56 -5.95 -10.00
N ILE A 78 11.69 -5.04 -10.39
CA ILE A 78 10.89 -5.13 -11.61
C ILE A 78 11.49 -4.20 -12.65
N THR A 79 11.97 -4.77 -13.75
CA THR A 79 12.59 -4.02 -14.84
C THR A 79 11.77 -4.23 -16.12
N PRO A 80 11.16 -3.17 -16.68
CA PRO A 80 10.45 -3.27 -17.95
C PRO A 80 11.45 -3.53 -19.08
N LYS A 81 11.06 -4.29 -20.12
CA LYS A 81 11.89 -4.52 -21.30
C LYS A 81 12.30 -3.24 -22.00
N THR A 82 11.41 -2.27 -22.01
CA THR A 82 11.69 -0.93 -22.54
C THR A 82 11.94 0.01 -21.37
N LEU A 83 13.21 0.34 -21.15
CA LEU A 83 13.64 1.33 -20.17
C LEU A 83 14.35 2.47 -20.93
N PRO A 84 13.71 3.65 -21.06
CA PRO A 84 14.31 4.79 -21.75
C PRO A 84 15.60 5.28 -21.11
N ASP A 85 16.53 5.80 -21.92
CA ASP A 85 17.86 6.25 -21.44
C ASP A 85 17.73 7.32 -20.33
N ASN A 86 16.77 8.22 -20.43
CA ASN A 86 16.53 9.28 -19.44
C ASN A 86 15.86 8.80 -18.15
N LYS A 87 15.63 7.49 -18.02
CA LYS A 87 15.05 6.85 -16.83
C LYS A 87 15.96 5.79 -16.20
N GLN A 88 17.14 5.54 -16.78
CA GLN A 88 18.05 4.50 -16.30
C GLN A 88 18.63 4.82 -14.91
N ASP A 89 18.80 6.09 -14.60
CA ASP A 89 19.26 6.63 -13.33
C ASP A 89 18.14 6.83 -12.28
N LYS A 90 16.88 6.53 -12.64
CA LYS A 90 15.72 6.74 -11.77
C LYS A 90 15.15 5.43 -11.26
N ILE A 91 14.69 5.45 -10.03
CA ILE A 91 14.10 4.28 -9.36
C ILE A 91 12.81 4.64 -8.63
N LEU A 92 11.80 3.81 -8.78
CA LEU A 92 10.58 3.90 -7.99
C LEU A 92 10.60 2.82 -6.90
N VAL A 93 10.26 3.19 -5.68
CA VAL A 93 10.16 2.28 -4.54
C VAL A 93 8.68 2.09 -4.22
N ASN A 94 8.21 0.87 -4.36
CA ASN A 94 6.85 0.49 -4.02
C ASN A 94 6.80 -0.08 -2.60
N LEU A 95 5.91 0.47 -1.80
CA LEU A 95 5.45 -0.10 -0.54
C LEU A 95 4.02 -0.58 -0.79
N HIS A 96 3.80 -1.89 -0.81
CA HIS A 96 2.54 -2.47 -1.25
C HIS A 96 1.38 -2.23 -0.27
N GLY A 97 0.15 -2.30 -0.75
CA GLY A 97 -1.07 -2.28 0.05
C GLY A 97 -1.31 -3.58 0.82
N GLY A 98 -2.53 -3.78 1.30
CA GLY A 98 -2.93 -5.00 2.01
C GLY A 98 -3.15 -4.81 3.51
N GLY A 99 -3.53 -3.61 3.94
CA GLY A 99 -3.87 -3.32 5.34
C GLY A 99 -2.72 -3.52 6.32
N TYR A 100 -1.46 -3.44 5.86
CA TYR A 100 -0.23 -3.76 6.61
C TYR A 100 -0.08 -5.22 7.03
N VAL A 101 -0.99 -6.12 6.61
CA VAL A 101 -1.09 -7.51 7.10
C VAL A 101 -1.02 -8.52 5.95
N MET A 102 -1.53 -8.16 4.78
CA MET A 102 -1.65 -9.03 3.61
C MET A 102 -0.77 -8.56 2.46
N LEU A 103 -0.76 -9.34 1.38
CA LEU A 103 -0.10 -9.05 0.12
C LEU A 103 1.43 -9.00 0.17
N GLY A 104 2.04 -9.59 1.20
CA GLY A 104 3.48 -9.88 1.21
C GLY A 104 3.84 -11.07 0.33
N GLY A 105 5.13 -11.33 0.21
CA GLY A 105 5.59 -12.40 -0.65
C GLY A 105 5.42 -12.06 -2.12
N ASP A 106 4.94 -13.02 -2.92
CA ASP A 106 4.78 -12.83 -4.37
C ASP A 106 3.68 -11.83 -4.72
N GLN A 107 2.74 -11.57 -3.82
CA GLN A 107 1.68 -10.58 -4.02
C GLN A 107 2.18 -9.13 -3.94
N SER A 108 3.34 -8.86 -3.36
CA SER A 108 3.89 -7.51 -3.21
C SER A 108 4.12 -6.79 -4.55
N ILE A 109 4.21 -7.52 -5.66
CA ILE A 109 4.47 -6.96 -7.00
C ILE A 109 3.22 -6.40 -7.70
N MET A 110 2.02 -6.65 -7.17
CA MET A 110 0.77 -6.38 -7.90
C MET A 110 0.64 -4.95 -8.43
N GLU A 111 0.99 -3.96 -7.59
CA GLU A 111 1.02 -2.56 -8.04
C GLU A 111 2.27 -2.25 -8.86
N ALA A 112 3.40 -2.78 -8.43
CA ALA A 112 4.71 -2.45 -8.94
C ALA A 112 4.86 -2.79 -10.43
N VAL A 113 4.34 -3.93 -10.88
CA VAL A 113 4.40 -4.35 -12.29
C VAL A 113 3.61 -3.42 -13.19
N GLY A 114 2.37 -3.05 -12.79
CA GLY A 114 1.55 -2.11 -13.55
C GLY A 114 2.23 -0.75 -13.73
N ILE A 115 2.83 -0.23 -12.68
CA ILE A 115 3.56 1.05 -12.70
C ILE A 115 4.85 0.94 -13.52
N ALA A 116 5.60 -0.18 -13.40
CA ALA A 116 6.79 -0.40 -14.19
C ALA A 116 6.49 -0.41 -15.69
N LEU A 117 5.41 -1.07 -16.11
CA LEU A 117 4.97 -1.14 -17.49
C LEU A 117 4.47 0.20 -18.04
N ALA A 118 3.52 0.83 -17.33
CA ALA A 118 2.92 2.07 -17.76
C ALA A 118 3.91 3.24 -17.75
N GLY A 119 4.73 3.31 -16.70
CA GLY A 119 5.70 4.38 -16.51
C GLY A 119 7.04 4.13 -17.20
N GLN A 120 7.35 2.91 -17.62
CA GLN A 120 8.66 2.51 -18.12
C GLN A 120 9.78 2.91 -17.15
N PHE A 121 9.61 2.59 -15.87
CA PHE A 121 10.60 2.76 -14.81
C PHE A 121 10.99 1.43 -14.20
N LYS A 122 12.23 1.34 -13.73
CA LYS A 122 12.61 0.27 -12.80
C LYS A 122 11.90 0.52 -11.46
N VAL A 123 11.30 -0.54 -10.91
CA VAL A 123 10.58 -0.49 -9.63
C VAL A 123 11.20 -1.48 -8.65
N ILE A 124 11.40 -1.06 -7.42
CA ILE A 124 11.72 -1.95 -6.29
C ILE A 124 10.46 -2.10 -5.44
N SER A 125 9.87 -3.29 -5.45
CA SER A 125 8.78 -3.65 -4.55
C SER A 125 9.38 -4.21 -3.26
N VAL A 126 9.06 -3.56 -2.13
CA VAL A 126 9.58 -3.92 -0.80
C VAL A 126 8.63 -4.91 -0.16
N ASP A 127 9.11 -6.11 0.12
CA ASP A 127 8.39 -7.15 0.87
C ASP A 127 8.66 -6.94 2.37
N TYR A 128 8.06 -5.89 2.92
CA TYR A 128 8.30 -5.45 4.30
C TYR A 128 7.68 -6.40 5.32
N ARG A 129 8.28 -6.47 6.51
CA ARG A 129 7.79 -7.30 7.61
C ARG A 129 6.43 -6.81 8.13
N MET A 130 5.55 -7.77 8.44
CA MET A 130 4.16 -7.50 8.78
C MET A 130 3.68 -8.28 10.01
N PRO A 131 2.59 -7.83 10.66
CA PRO A 131 1.85 -8.62 11.63
C PRO A 131 1.39 -9.99 11.06
N PRO A 132 1.14 -10.96 11.90
CA PRO A 132 1.18 -10.92 13.38
C PRO A 132 2.59 -10.99 13.98
N LEU A 133 3.60 -11.34 13.19
CA LEU A 133 4.95 -11.57 13.70
C LEU A 133 5.72 -10.27 13.93
N HIS A 134 5.45 -9.25 13.14
CA HIS A 134 6.19 -8.00 13.13
C HIS A 134 5.24 -6.80 13.02
N PRO A 135 4.60 -6.38 14.13
CA PRO A 135 3.79 -5.17 14.16
C PRO A 135 4.65 -3.91 13.96
N PHE A 136 4.04 -2.75 13.99
CA PHE A 136 4.73 -1.47 14.00
C PHE A 136 5.87 -1.48 15.07
N PRO A 137 7.08 -0.97 14.74
CA PRO A 137 7.44 -0.17 13.56
C PRO A 137 8.11 -0.97 12.41
N ALA A 138 8.06 -2.31 12.40
CA ALA A 138 8.87 -3.15 11.52
C ALA A 138 8.76 -2.77 10.03
N ALA A 139 7.55 -2.53 9.52
CA ALA A 139 7.34 -2.13 8.12
C ALA A 139 7.98 -0.78 7.78
N VAL A 140 7.89 0.19 8.69
CA VAL A 140 8.51 1.51 8.53
C VAL A 140 10.04 1.39 8.54
N ASP A 141 10.58 0.55 9.40
CA ASP A 141 12.02 0.30 9.49
C ASP A 141 12.56 -0.34 8.23
N ASP A 142 11.85 -1.32 7.69
CA ASP A 142 12.24 -2.00 6.45
C ASP A 142 12.21 -1.04 5.25
N GLY A 143 11.13 -0.28 5.10
CA GLY A 143 11.02 0.74 4.04
C GLY A 143 12.14 1.77 4.12
N LEU A 144 12.46 2.24 5.33
CA LEU A 144 13.54 3.19 5.55
C LEU A 144 14.92 2.58 5.25
N ALA A 145 15.17 1.33 5.65
CA ALA A 145 16.44 0.66 5.39
C ALA A 145 16.70 0.49 3.89
N VAL A 146 15.66 0.12 3.13
CA VAL A 146 15.75 0.05 1.66
C VAL A 146 16.02 1.44 1.07
N TYR A 147 15.26 2.46 1.48
CA TYR A 147 15.44 3.83 1.02
C TYR A 147 16.86 4.35 1.28
N GLN A 148 17.38 4.19 2.50
CA GLN A 148 18.74 4.58 2.87
C GLN A 148 19.83 3.89 2.03
N SER A 149 19.60 2.64 1.68
CA SER A 149 20.52 1.90 0.81
C SER A 149 20.53 2.47 -0.61
N LEU A 150 19.36 2.79 -1.15
CA LEU A 150 19.19 3.33 -2.49
C LEU A 150 19.73 4.76 -2.64
N LEU A 151 19.72 5.56 -1.58
CA LEU A 151 20.34 6.90 -1.58
C LEU A 151 21.80 6.89 -2.01
N LYS A 152 22.53 5.81 -1.70
CA LYS A 152 23.97 5.68 -2.04
C LYS A 152 24.19 5.40 -3.52
N GLU A 153 23.20 4.82 -4.19
CA GLU A 153 23.29 4.39 -5.59
C GLU A 153 22.68 5.42 -6.55
N TYR A 154 21.48 5.93 -6.21
CA TYR A 154 20.67 6.74 -7.11
C TYR A 154 20.69 8.24 -6.80
N GLY A 155 20.96 8.63 -5.54
CA GLY A 155 20.69 10.00 -5.08
C GLY A 155 19.18 10.24 -4.86
N ALA A 156 18.85 11.13 -3.93
CA ALA A 156 17.47 11.36 -3.48
C ALA A 156 16.56 11.90 -4.59
N GLU A 157 17.11 12.76 -5.46
CA GLU A 157 16.43 13.38 -6.59
C GLU A 157 15.98 12.41 -7.68
N ASN A 158 16.52 11.18 -7.65
CA ASN A 158 16.21 10.12 -8.60
C ASN A 158 15.34 9.00 -7.98
N ILE A 159 14.94 9.15 -6.72
CA ILE A 159 14.10 8.16 -6.01
C ILE A 159 12.71 8.74 -5.78
N ALA A 160 11.66 8.01 -6.16
CA ALA A 160 10.30 8.31 -5.75
C ALA A 160 9.70 7.13 -4.97
N LEU A 161 8.87 7.42 -3.96
CA LEU A 161 8.13 6.41 -3.21
C LEU A 161 6.67 6.41 -3.65
N PHE A 162 6.07 5.22 -3.72
CA PHE A 162 4.65 5.11 -4.01
C PHE A 162 4.01 3.88 -3.36
N GLY A 163 2.71 3.92 -3.23
CA GLY A 163 1.91 2.79 -2.77
C GLY A 163 0.43 3.13 -2.67
N ALA A 164 -0.40 2.10 -2.62
CA ALA A 164 -1.84 2.23 -2.42
C ALA A 164 -2.24 1.79 -1.01
N SER A 165 -3.35 2.32 -0.50
CA SER A 165 -3.95 1.92 0.77
C SER A 165 -2.92 2.02 1.92
N ALA A 166 -2.69 0.93 2.66
CA ALA A 166 -1.64 0.84 3.67
C ALA A 166 -0.25 1.22 3.13
N GLY A 167 0.07 0.85 1.88
CA GLY A 167 1.34 1.20 1.24
C GLY A 167 1.49 2.70 0.99
N GLY A 168 0.40 3.40 0.72
CA GLY A 168 0.38 4.86 0.63
C GLY A 168 0.68 5.51 1.99
N GLY A 169 0.01 5.06 3.06
CA GLY A 169 0.29 5.49 4.44
C GLY A 169 1.74 5.18 4.84
N LEU A 170 2.22 3.98 4.52
CA LEU A 170 3.60 3.55 4.80
C LEU A 170 4.64 4.40 4.06
N SER A 171 4.37 4.76 2.79
CA SER A 171 5.26 5.63 2.00
C SER A 171 5.42 7.02 2.65
N ALA A 172 4.33 7.57 3.17
CA ALA A 172 4.36 8.81 3.94
C ALA A 172 5.14 8.64 5.25
N ALA A 173 4.87 7.58 6.02
CA ALA A 173 5.54 7.29 7.29
C ALA A 173 7.05 7.09 7.14
N VAL A 174 7.48 6.33 6.12
CA VAL A 174 8.91 6.13 5.80
C VAL A 174 9.58 7.47 5.47
N THR A 175 8.91 8.31 4.67
CA THR A 175 9.43 9.64 4.30
C THR A 175 9.52 10.57 5.51
N LEU A 176 8.51 10.58 6.40
CA LEU A 176 8.55 11.33 7.65
C LEU A 176 9.72 10.88 8.53
N LYS A 177 9.90 9.56 8.69
CA LYS A 177 11.01 9.03 9.47
C LYS A 177 12.39 9.35 8.87
N ALA A 178 12.50 9.31 7.53
CA ALA A 178 13.71 9.71 6.82
C ALA A 178 14.04 11.19 7.08
N ARG A 179 13.04 12.08 6.98
CA ARG A 179 13.15 13.51 7.29
C ARG A 179 13.64 13.74 8.70
N ASP A 180 13.00 13.10 9.67
CA ASP A 180 13.28 13.30 11.10
C ASP A 180 14.68 12.77 11.49
N GLN A 181 15.25 11.88 10.66
CA GLN A 181 16.65 11.44 10.75
C GLN A 181 17.61 12.31 9.95
N GLY A 182 17.14 13.39 9.33
CA GLY A 182 17.98 14.30 8.53
C GLY A 182 18.50 13.72 7.22
N LEU A 183 17.83 12.69 6.70
CA LEU A 183 18.20 12.10 5.40
C LEU A 183 17.73 12.98 4.24
N PRO A 184 18.42 12.96 3.09
CA PRO A 184 17.91 13.57 1.88
C PRO A 184 16.52 13.02 1.54
N MET A 185 15.60 13.92 1.13
CA MET A 185 14.22 13.54 0.81
C MET A 185 14.08 13.01 -0.61
N PRO A 186 13.17 12.05 -0.86
CA PRO A 186 12.89 11.58 -2.21
C PRO A 186 12.38 12.71 -3.10
N ALA A 187 12.54 12.56 -4.42
CA ALA A 187 12.08 13.53 -5.40
C ALA A 187 10.58 13.84 -5.28
N CYS A 188 9.77 12.82 -5.04
CA CYS A 188 8.32 12.94 -4.87
C CYS A 188 7.71 11.66 -4.29
N LEU A 189 6.42 11.76 -3.91
CA LEU A 189 5.59 10.63 -3.55
C LEU A 189 4.35 10.55 -4.45
N ALA A 190 3.88 9.31 -4.70
CA ALA A 190 2.57 9.06 -5.30
C ALA A 190 1.76 8.13 -4.37
N LEU A 191 0.74 8.67 -3.75
CA LEU A 191 -0.08 8.00 -2.75
C LEU A 191 -1.48 7.75 -3.31
N ASN A 192 -1.79 6.49 -3.60
CA ASN A 192 -3.08 6.11 -4.16
C ASN A 192 -3.98 5.62 -3.02
N THR A 193 -5.12 6.27 -2.83
CA THR A 193 -6.07 5.97 -1.75
C THR A 193 -5.38 5.66 -0.41
N PRO A 194 -4.46 6.54 0.09
CA PRO A 194 -3.60 6.19 1.21
C PRO A 194 -4.40 5.99 2.50
N TRP A 195 -4.12 4.90 3.20
CA TRP A 195 -4.63 4.72 4.55
C TRP A 195 -3.71 5.47 5.52
N SER A 196 -3.97 6.76 5.66
CA SER A 196 -3.14 7.70 6.43
C SER A 196 -3.69 8.02 7.81
N ASP A 197 -4.88 7.54 8.15
CA ASP A 197 -5.49 7.60 9.47
C ASP A 197 -6.11 6.25 9.83
N LEU A 198 -5.56 5.59 10.83
CA LEU A 198 -6.07 4.31 11.31
C LEU A 198 -7.24 4.47 12.31
N ASN A 199 -7.53 5.69 12.75
CA ASN A 199 -8.73 5.99 13.53
C ASN A 199 -9.97 6.04 12.62
N LYS A 200 -11.11 5.63 13.14
CA LYS A 200 -12.40 5.76 12.46
C LYS A 200 -13.03 7.12 12.76
N ILE A 201 -12.38 8.22 12.37
CA ILE A 201 -12.89 9.58 12.63
C ILE A 201 -13.25 10.37 11.37
N GLY A 202 -12.75 9.99 10.19
CA GLY A 202 -13.06 10.65 8.93
C GLY A 202 -14.51 10.41 8.48
N ASP A 203 -15.12 11.41 7.86
CA ASP A 203 -16.52 11.37 7.39
C ASP A 203 -16.79 10.21 6.42
N SER A 204 -15.81 9.87 5.57
CA SER A 204 -15.94 8.81 4.57
C SER A 204 -16.12 7.43 5.19
N TYR A 205 -15.60 7.17 6.38
CA TYR A 205 -15.85 5.92 7.10
C TYR A 205 -17.33 5.69 7.40
N PHE A 206 -18.13 6.75 7.45
CA PHE A 206 -19.57 6.70 7.69
C PHE A 206 -20.38 6.88 6.40
N SER A 207 -20.02 7.85 5.57
CA SER A 207 -20.75 8.15 4.34
C SER A 207 -20.57 7.10 3.24
N ASN A 208 -19.39 6.46 3.19
CA ASN A 208 -19.05 5.43 2.19
C ASN A 208 -19.15 4.00 2.73
N HIS A 209 -19.58 3.81 3.97
CA HIS A 209 -19.88 2.50 4.54
C HIS A 209 -20.92 1.76 3.66
N GLY A 210 -20.56 0.55 3.23
CA GLY A 210 -21.39 -0.26 2.32
C GLY A 210 -21.51 0.31 0.89
N VAL A 211 -20.64 1.27 0.52
CA VAL A 211 -20.59 1.91 -0.81
C VAL A 211 -19.28 1.59 -1.54
N ASP A 212 -18.18 1.56 -0.81
CA ASP A 212 -16.88 1.17 -1.35
C ASP A 212 -16.89 -0.34 -1.69
N PRO A 213 -16.66 -0.74 -2.94
CA PRO A 213 -16.68 -2.14 -3.34
C PRO A 213 -15.47 -2.94 -2.87
N THR A 214 -14.41 -2.27 -2.44
CA THR A 214 -13.14 -2.89 -1.99
C THR A 214 -13.04 -2.86 -0.47
N LEU A 215 -13.25 -1.70 0.13
CA LEU A 215 -13.21 -1.47 1.58
C LEU A 215 -14.63 -1.23 2.10
N SER A 216 -15.40 -2.30 2.20
CA SER A 216 -16.85 -2.20 2.44
C SER A 216 -17.22 -1.55 3.77
N SER A 217 -16.40 -1.74 4.81
CA SER A 217 -16.59 -1.19 6.16
C SER A 217 -15.26 -1.09 6.89
N TYR A 218 -15.18 -0.18 7.88
CA TYR A 218 -14.04 -0.13 8.78
C TYR A 218 -14.10 -1.25 9.81
N GLU A 219 -15.31 -1.51 10.36
CA GLU A 219 -15.55 -2.61 11.27
C GLU A 219 -15.28 -3.95 10.58
N GLY A 220 -14.84 -4.93 11.35
CA GLY A 220 -14.36 -6.21 10.83
C GLY A 220 -12.89 -6.12 10.40
N TRP A 221 -12.56 -6.60 9.21
CA TRP A 221 -11.18 -6.83 8.80
C TRP A 221 -10.30 -5.59 8.86
N LEU A 222 -10.78 -4.44 8.41
CA LEU A 222 -9.96 -3.22 8.37
C LEU A 222 -9.57 -2.77 9.78
N GLY A 223 -10.53 -2.70 10.70
CA GLY A 223 -10.27 -2.35 12.10
C GLY A 223 -9.40 -3.38 12.83
N HIS A 224 -9.56 -4.67 12.52
CA HIS A 224 -8.72 -5.72 13.09
C HIS A 224 -7.26 -5.61 12.60
N MET A 225 -7.07 -5.33 11.31
CA MET A 225 -5.74 -5.08 10.73
C MET A 225 -5.09 -3.83 11.31
N ALA A 226 -5.86 -2.75 11.50
CA ALA A 226 -5.36 -1.54 12.17
C ALA A 226 -4.83 -1.86 13.56
N ALA A 227 -5.61 -2.60 14.35
CA ALA A 227 -5.27 -2.94 15.73
C ALA A 227 -4.00 -3.78 15.83
N ILE A 228 -3.87 -4.83 15.01
CA ILE A 228 -2.70 -5.71 15.07
C ILE A 228 -1.45 -5.04 14.50
N TYR A 229 -1.61 -4.10 13.53
CA TYR A 229 -0.48 -3.33 13.01
C TYR A 229 0.03 -2.31 14.01
N ALA A 230 -0.84 -1.48 14.56
CA ALA A 230 -0.45 -0.42 15.48
C ALA A 230 0.10 -0.94 16.81
N GLY A 231 -0.43 -2.07 17.30
CA GLY A 231 -0.01 -2.65 18.58
C GLY A 231 -0.08 -1.64 19.71
N GLU A 232 0.97 -1.56 20.52
CA GLU A 232 1.04 -0.67 21.68
C GLU A 232 1.28 0.82 21.31
N ALA A 233 1.69 1.12 20.06
CA ALA A 233 1.95 2.50 19.63
C ALA A 233 0.69 3.36 19.57
N GLY A 234 -0.47 2.70 19.36
CA GLY A 234 -1.75 3.39 19.18
C GLY A 234 -1.91 4.03 17.79
N PHE A 235 -3.15 4.43 17.48
CA PHE A 235 -3.48 4.95 16.16
C PHE A 235 -3.03 6.40 15.93
N ASP A 236 -2.85 7.18 16.99
CA ASP A 236 -2.45 8.60 16.90
C ASP A 236 -0.94 8.80 16.69
N HIS A 237 -0.16 7.71 16.72
CA HIS A 237 1.27 7.80 16.48
C HIS A 237 1.55 8.25 15.03
N PRO A 238 2.34 9.34 14.79
CA PRO A 238 2.49 9.93 13.45
C PRO A 238 3.12 9.03 12.39
N LEU A 239 3.80 7.95 12.78
CA LEU A 239 4.30 6.95 11.83
C LEU A 239 3.35 5.74 11.67
N VAL A 240 2.27 5.67 12.46
CA VAL A 240 1.15 4.74 12.29
C VAL A 240 0.07 5.39 11.42
N SER A 241 -0.30 6.61 11.78
CA SER A 241 -1.25 7.44 11.04
C SER A 241 -0.59 8.76 10.64
N PRO A 242 -0.01 8.84 9.45
CA PRO A 242 0.75 10.01 8.99
C PRO A 242 -0.04 11.32 8.96
N VAL A 243 -1.36 11.29 8.97
CA VAL A 243 -2.19 12.50 9.05
C VAL A 243 -1.91 13.33 10.31
N TYR A 244 -1.45 12.71 11.39
CA TYR A 244 -1.12 13.38 12.66
C TYR A 244 0.32 13.92 12.73
N ALA A 245 1.09 13.78 11.66
CA ALA A 245 2.47 14.27 11.65
C ALA A 245 2.56 15.79 11.50
N ASP A 246 3.64 16.36 12.00
CA ASP A 246 3.99 17.75 11.70
C ASP A 246 4.69 17.83 10.33
N TYR A 247 4.06 18.55 9.39
CA TYR A 247 4.59 18.79 8.05
C TYR A 247 5.29 20.16 7.91
N SER A 248 5.30 20.98 8.95
CA SER A 248 5.93 22.32 8.92
C SER A 248 7.44 22.30 8.61
N PRO A 249 8.22 21.27 9.00
CA PRO A 249 9.64 21.19 8.62
C PRO A 249 9.90 20.94 7.14
N GLY A 250 8.85 20.71 6.36
CA GLY A 250 8.92 20.39 4.95
C GLY A 250 8.60 18.92 4.65
N PHE A 251 8.16 18.67 3.42
CA PHE A 251 7.86 17.34 2.87
C PHE A 251 8.03 17.39 1.35
N PRO A 252 8.42 16.30 0.69
CA PRO A 252 8.58 16.31 -0.76
C PRO A 252 7.24 16.54 -1.49
N PRO A 253 7.28 16.96 -2.76
CA PRO A 253 6.08 17.01 -3.60
C PRO A 253 5.35 15.68 -3.55
N CYS A 254 4.03 15.73 -3.38
CA CYS A 254 3.20 14.55 -3.23
C CYS A 254 1.95 14.65 -4.11
N ILE A 255 1.66 13.60 -4.87
CA ILE A 255 0.35 13.43 -5.50
C ILE A 255 -0.49 12.48 -4.65
N LEU A 256 -1.71 12.92 -4.31
CA LEU A 256 -2.73 12.13 -3.63
C LEU A 256 -3.85 11.82 -4.63
N ILE A 257 -4.19 10.54 -4.77
CA ILE A 257 -5.24 10.08 -5.66
C ILE A 257 -6.25 9.30 -4.81
N SER A 258 -7.53 9.61 -4.94
CA SER A 258 -8.62 8.90 -4.26
C SER A 258 -9.89 8.97 -5.09
N GLY A 259 -10.88 8.14 -4.76
CA GLY A 259 -12.20 8.10 -5.39
C GLY A 259 -13.31 8.61 -4.46
N THR A 260 -14.39 9.13 -5.04
CA THR A 260 -15.52 9.65 -4.26
C THR A 260 -16.26 8.58 -3.45
N ARG A 261 -16.06 7.29 -3.74
CA ARG A 261 -16.64 6.15 -3.02
C ARG A 261 -15.65 5.48 -2.06
N ASP A 262 -14.40 5.94 -2.07
CA ASP A 262 -13.32 5.40 -1.25
C ASP A 262 -13.62 5.60 0.25
N LEU A 263 -13.55 4.53 1.01
CA LEU A 263 -13.74 4.55 2.46
C LEU A 263 -12.66 5.42 3.16
N LEU A 264 -11.48 5.50 2.56
CA LEU A 264 -10.33 6.23 3.09
C LEU A 264 -10.25 7.70 2.63
N LEU A 265 -11.23 8.19 1.87
CA LEU A 265 -11.21 9.52 1.23
C LEU A 265 -10.93 10.67 2.22
N SER A 266 -11.48 10.61 3.42
CA SER A 266 -11.27 11.66 4.45
C SER A 266 -9.87 11.69 5.00
#